data_881f78f79c0ab690ab497e3197c6fe13
#
_entry.id   881f78f79c0ab690ab497e3197c6fe13
#
_cell.length_a   1.000
_cell.length_b   1.000
_cell.length_c   1.000
_cell.angle_alpha   90.00
_cell.angle_beta   90.00
_cell.angle_gamma   90.00
#
_symmetry.space_group_name_H-M   'P 1'
#
loop_
_entity.id
_entity.type
_entity.pdbx_description
1 polymer ?
#
loop_
_entity_poly.entity_id
_entity_poly.type
_entity_poly.pdbx_seq_one_letter_code
_entity_poly.pdbx_strand_id
1 'polypeptide(L)'
;MKKYLVVGGGGFLGRHVARALARRDDAVSVVDASAGPSAGDSVESHVLDVAGLTSAGFDALVRNVDVVHHCAWSTIPESANLDPRADLQVNLGMTLGLLDALKRRGGGRLVFCSSGGTVYGPLRTTPVAEDHPLEPINAYGVSKMAAEKYMQLYRTLYGIDARVARIANPYGAGQNPHKPQGVLGTIVHRALARQAIQIWGDGTQVRDFVHIADVVAGLVALADAETCDLPSDTMAVFNFGSGMGSSLNEIVAHVASCNFPEMDIRRLAGRAFDVKASVLDIRRAQHWLGWHPKISLKNGIAQMISDLQIDRHRAFSSW
;
A
#
# COMPACT_ATOMS: atom_id res chain seq x y z
N MET A 1 22.86 -8.21 9.32
CA MET A 1 22.27 -6.91 8.99
C MET A 1 22.04 -6.88 7.48
N LYS A 2 20.77 -6.87 7.06
CA LYS A 2 20.40 -6.71 5.64
C LYS A 2 20.35 -5.24 5.26
N LYS A 3 20.54 -4.95 3.97
CA LYS A 3 20.45 -3.59 3.40
C LYS A 3 19.17 -3.46 2.60
N TYR A 4 18.32 -2.56 3.02
CA TYR A 4 17.01 -2.29 2.42
C TYR A 4 16.98 -0.94 1.72
N LEU A 5 16.37 -0.91 0.54
CA LEU A 5 15.97 0.31 -0.14
C LEU A 5 14.44 0.40 -0.15
N VAL A 6 13.90 1.52 0.32
CA VAL A 6 12.46 1.81 0.24
C VAL A 6 12.22 2.92 -0.77
N VAL A 7 11.73 2.56 -1.95
CA VAL A 7 11.34 3.51 -3.01
C VAL A 7 9.91 3.99 -2.72
N GLY A 8 9.74 5.30 -2.58
CA GLY A 8 8.49 5.89 -2.09
C GLY A 8 8.41 5.94 -0.56
N GLY A 9 9.57 6.08 0.11
CA GLY A 9 9.65 6.04 1.57
C GLY A 9 9.09 7.26 2.29
N GLY A 10 8.85 8.38 1.62
CA GLY A 10 8.10 9.53 2.15
C GLY A 10 6.59 9.33 2.14
N GLY A 11 6.10 8.33 1.38
CA GLY A 11 4.68 7.98 1.28
C GLY A 11 4.13 7.27 2.53
N PHE A 12 2.82 7.03 2.53
CA PHE A 12 2.11 6.40 3.67
C PHE A 12 2.66 5.00 3.99
N LEU A 13 2.72 4.11 3.00
CA LEU A 13 3.24 2.75 3.20
C LEU A 13 4.75 2.75 3.46
N GLY A 14 5.51 3.42 2.59
CA GLY A 14 6.97 3.34 2.58
C GLY A 14 7.61 3.81 3.87
N ARG A 15 7.14 4.92 4.47
CA ARG A 15 7.68 5.41 5.75
C ARG A 15 7.44 4.46 6.92
N HIS A 16 6.29 3.76 6.94
CA HIS A 16 6.02 2.76 7.98
C HIS A 16 6.88 1.51 7.79
N VAL A 17 7.12 1.09 6.54
CA VAL A 17 8.07 0.02 6.22
C VAL A 17 9.48 0.41 6.67
N ALA A 18 9.96 1.60 6.29
CA ALA A 18 11.28 2.08 6.66
C ALA A 18 11.48 2.11 8.18
N ARG A 19 10.50 2.66 8.92
CA ARG A 19 10.53 2.67 10.39
C ARG A 19 10.56 1.28 11.02
N ALA A 20 9.81 0.34 10.46
CA ALA A 20 9.77 -1.03 10.99
C ALA A 20 11.10 -1.75 10.77
N LEU A 21 11.73 -1.58 9.61
CA LEU A 21 13.04 -2.14 9.30
C LEU A 21 14.15 -1.52 10.15
N ALA A 22 14.14 -0.19 10.32
CA ALA A 22 15.12 0.51 11.15
C ALA A 22 15.11 0.07 12.63
N ARG A 23 13.94 -0.31 13.17
CA ARG A 23 13.82 -0.85 14.55
C ARG A 23 14.44 -2.24 14.73
N ARG A 24 14.85 -2.88 13.64
CA ARG A 24 15.49 -4.22 13.64
C ARG A 24 17.00 -4.15 13.48
N ASP A 25 17.57 -2.93 13.58
CA ASP A 25 18.98 -2.67 13.34
C ASP A 25 19.45 -3.04 11.91
N ASP A 26 18.52 -3.05 10.93
CA ASP A 26 18.85 -3.20 9.52
C ASP A 26 19.29 -1.84 8.92
N ALA A 27 20.15 -1.89 7.89
CA ALA A 27 20.53 -0.69 7.15
C ALA A 27 19.41 -0.29 6.18
N VAL A 28 18.82 0.88 6.37
CA VAL A 28 17.66 1.33 5.60
C VAL A 28 17.96 2.63 4.89
N SER A 29 17.86 2.62 3.56
CA SER A 29 17.86 3.81 2.72
C SER A 29 16.48 4.06 2.14
N VAL A 30 16.07 5.33 2.10
CA VAL A 30 14.78 5.77 1.56
C VAL A 30 15.01 6.71 0.41
N VAL A 31 14.26 6.55 -0.68
CA VAL A 31 14.19 7.52 -1.78
C VAL A 31 12.74 7.91 -2.04
N ASP A 32 12.50 9.22 -2.22
CA ASP A 32 11.19 9.76 -2.59
C ASP A 32 11.38 11.05 -3.41
N ALA A 33 10.44 11.40 -4.27
CA ALA A 33 10.46 12.61 -5.07
C ALA A 33 10.31 13.90 -4.23
N SER A 34 9.84 13.77 -2.99
CA SER A 34 9.68 14.88 -2.05
C SER A 34 10.24 14.53 -0.67
N ALA A 35 10.68 15.54 0.05
CA ALA A 35 11.01 15.38 1.47
C ALA A 35 9.74 15.01 2.24
N GLY A 36 9.64 13.77 2.66
CA GLY A 36 8.56 13.27 3.53
C GLY A 36 8.91 13.47 5.01
N PRO A 37 7.97 13.22 5.92
CA PRO A 37 8.26 13.14 7.35
C PRO A 37 9.35 12.10 7.60
N SER A 38 10.34 12.43 8.45
CA SER A 38 11.44 11.52 8.79
C SER A 38 10.94 10.13 9.18
N ALA A 39 11.57 9.12 8.62
CA ALA A 39 11.31 7.73 9.00
C ALA A 39 12.05 7.35 10.30
N GLY A 40 12.92 8.22 10.84
CA GLY A 40 13.75 8.04 12.02
C GLY A 40 15.21 8.40 11.76
N ASP A 41 15.97 8.68 12.81
CA ASP A 41 17.36 9.16 12.70
C ASP A 41 18.32 8.09 12.14
N SER A 42 17.96 6.81 12.25
CA SER A 42 18.72 5.67 11.71
C SER A 42 18.40 5.35 10.25
N VAL A 43 17.58 6.17 9.56
CA VAL A 43 17.18 5.96 8.17
C VAL A 43 17.86 7.00 7.29
N GLU A 44 18.65 6.53 6.34
CA GLU A 44 19.26 7.40 5.32
C GLU A 44 18.20 7.80 4.29
N SER A 45 17.90 9.09 4.20
CA SER A 45 16.82 9.60 3.33
C SER A 45 17.35 10.51 2.23
N HIS A 46 16.96 10.23 0.98
CA HIS A 46 17.33 11.01 -0.19
C HIS A 46 16.09 11.51 -0.91
N VAL A 47 16.08 12.81 -1.25
CA VAL A 47 15.09 13.40 -2.16
C VAL A 47 15.57 13.14 -3.59
N LEU A 48 14.85 12.25 -4.30
CA LEU A 48 15.23 11.83 -5.63
C LEU A 48 13.98 11.44 -6.43
N ASP A 49 13.79 12.05 -7.59
CA ASP A 49 12.78 11.62 -8.54
C ASP A 49 13.22 10.34 -9.27
N VAL A 50 12.78 9.20 -8.75
CA VAL A 50 13.14 7.89 -9.30
C VAL A 50 12.56 7.69 -10.70
N ALA A 51 11.43 8.33 -11.04
CA ALA A 51 10.82 8.19 -12.37
C ALA A 51 11.66 8.83 -13.48
N GLY A 52 12.44 9.85 -13.15
CA GLY A 52 13.34 10.54 -14.10
C GLY A 52 14.74 9.93 -14.20
N LEU A 53 15.03 8.82 -13.52
CA LEU A 53 16.36 8.23 -13.51
C LEU A 53 16.74 7.60 -14.85
N THR A 54 18.02 7.75 -15.21
CA THR A 54 18.67 6.96 -16.25
C THR A 54 18.97 5.54 -15.77
N SER A 55 19.35 4.65 -16.68
CA SER A 55 19.78 3.28 -16.34
C SER A 55 20.92 3.27 -15.29
N ALA A 56 21.90 4.17 -15.43
CA ALA A 56 23.00 4.30 -14.47
C ALA A 56 22.51 4.76 -13.09
N GLY A 57 21.48 5.62 -13.03
CA GLY A 57 20.83 6.02 -11.78
C GLY A 57 20.16 4.87 -11.06
N PHE A 58 19.42 4.04 -11.79
CA PHE A 58 18.84 2.82 -11.22
C PHE A 58 19.90 1.83 -10.75
N ASP A 59 20.98 1.65 -11.50
CA ASP A 59 22.11 0.79 -11.11
C ASP A 59 22.76 1.26 -9.81
N ALA A 60 22.94 2.56 -9.65
CA ALA A 60 23.46 3.15 -8.41
C ALA A 60 22.56 2.90 -7.21
N LEU A 61 21.22 3.02 -7.38
CA LEU A 61 20.24 2.75 -6.32
C LEU A 61 20.31 1.33 -5.78
N VAL A 62 20.44 0.33 -6.66
CA VAL A 62 20.38 -1.08 -6.24
C VAL A 62 21.72 -1.72 -5.93
N ARG A 63 22.84 -1.00 -6.15
CA ARG A 63 24.21 -1.56 -6.13
C ARG A 63 24.54 -2.37 -4.88
N ASN A 64 24.19 -1.87 -3.72
CA ASN A 64 24.55 -2.46 -2.41
C ASN A 64 23.30 -2.78 -1.57
N VAL A 65 22.21 -3.20 -2.20
CA VAL A 65 20.90 -3.40 -1.57
C VAL A 65 20.50 -4.86 -1.67
N ASP A 66 20.15 -5.50 -0.56
CA ASP A 66 19.67 -6.89 -0.55
C ASP A 66 18.20 -6.98 -0.98
N VAL A 67 17.38 -6.03 -0.51
CA VAL A 67 15.94 -6.00 -0.73
C VAL A 67 15.47 -4.61 -1.11
N VAL A 68 14.70 -4.50 -2.18
CA VAL A 68 14.00 -3.26 -2.59
C VAL A 68 12.53 -3.40 -2.26
N HIS A 69 11.99 -2.49 -1.42
CA HIS A 69 10.55 -2.27 -1.26
C HIS A 69 10.09 -1.19 -2.23
N HIS A 70 9.33 -1.56 -3.24
CA HIS A 70 8.77 -0.64 -4.23
C HIS A 70 7.37 -0.19 -3.79
N CYS A 71 7.33 0.88 -2.98
CA CYS A 71 6.11 1.49 -2.46
C CYS A 71 5.67 2.74 -3.27
N ALA A 72 6.56 3.28 -4.12
CA ALA A 72 6.26 4.46 -4.93
C ALA A 72 5.21 4.15 -5.99
N TRP A 73 4.22 5.03 -6.10
CA TRP A 73 3.24 5.07 -7.17
C TRP A 73 2.67 6.47 -7.25
N SER A 74 2.75 7.11 -8.40
CA SER A 74 2.48 8.55 -8.56
C SER A 74 1.01 8.89 -8.64
N THR A 75 0.15 7.91 -8.92
CA THR A 75 -1.27 8.11 -9.24
C THR A 75 -2.20 7.38 -8.28
N ILE A 76 -3.46 7.75 -8.33
CA ILE A 76 -4.62 7.07 -7.73
C ILE A 76 -5.62 6.74 -8.86
N PRO A 77 -6.64 5.91 -8.66
CA PRO A 77 -7.59 5.54 -9.72
C PRO A 77 -8.17 6.72 -10.49
N GLU A 78 -8.50 7.83 -9.81
CA GLU A 78 -9.05 9.02 -10.43
C GLU A 78 -8.03 9.72 -11.35
N SER A 79 -6.83 10.03 -10.85
CA SER A 79 -5.80 10.71 -11.65
C SER A 79 -5.24 9.83 -12.76
N ALA A 80 -5.14 8.53 -12.56
CA ALA A 80 -4.74 7.58 -13.60
C ALA A 80 -5.73 7.53 -14.76
N ASN A 81 -7.04 7.59 -14.47
CA ASN A 81 -8.06 7.64 -15.53
C ASN A 81 -8.05 8.96 -16.32
N LEU A 82 -7.62 10.08 -15.70
CA LEU A 82 -7.49 11.37 -16.38
C LEU A 82 -6.34 11.36 -17.39
N ASP A 83 -5.22 10.73 -17.05
CA ASP A 83 -4.05 10.58 -17.94
C ASP A 83 -3.44 9.16 -17.83
N PRO A 84 -4.03 8.16 -18.51
CA PRO A 84 -3.53 6.80 -18.48
C PRO A 84 -2.13 6.64 -19.07
N ARG A 85 -1.75 7.52 -20.01
CA ARG A 85 -0.43 7.49 -20.62
C ARG A 85 0.66 7.90 -19.61
N ALA A 86 0.46 9.01 -18.91
CA ALA A 86 1.38 9.46 -17.87
C ALA A 86 1.46 8.45 -16.72
N ASP A 87 0.33 7.87 -16.29
CA ASP A 87 0.28 6.82 -15.28
C ASP A 87 1.17 5.64 -15.67
N LEU A 88 1.02 5.13 -16.88
CA LEU A 88 1.78 3.98 -17.37
C LEU A 88 3.26 4.32 -17.54
N GLN A 89 3.60 5.45 -18.14
CA GLN A 89 4.99 5.85 -18.39
C GLN A 89 5.77 6.02 -17.10
N VAL A 90 5.22 6.72 -16.11
CA VAL A 90 5.88 6.99 -14.85
C VAL A 90 6.00 5.74 -14.00
N ASN A 91 4.90 5.05 -13.76
CA ASN A 91 4.85 3.99 -12.76
C ASN A 91 5.43 2.67 -13.27
N LEU A 92 5.07 2.27 -14.49
CA LEU A 92 5.63 1.07 -15.11
C LEU A 92 7.09 1.28 -15.50
N GLY A 93 7.45 2.48 -15.99
CA GLY A 93 8.83 2.85 -16.31
C GLY A 93 9.75 2.73 -15.08
N MET A 94 9.33 3.22 -13.93
CA MET A 94 10.07 3.09 -12.66
C MET A 94 10.20 1.60 -12.26
N THR A 95 9.13 0.83 -12.36
CA THR A 95 9.16 -0.63 -12.05
C THR A 95 10.15 -1.37 -12.94
N LEU A 96 10.11 -1.10 -14.26
CA LEU A 96 11.04 -1.70 -15.23
C LEU A 96 12.49 -1.26 -14.97
N GLY A 97 12.72 0.03 -14.64
CA GLY A 97 14.04 0.53 -14.31
C GLY A 97 14.68 -0.20 -13.13
N LEU A 98 13.91 -0.47 -12.07
CA LEU A 98 14.35 -1.27 -10.92
C LEU A 98 14.64 -2.73 -11.31
N LEU A 99 13.76 -3.37 -12.07
CA LEU A 99 13.91 -4.75 -12.54
C LEU A 99 15.14 -4.90 -13.45
N ASP A 100 15.34 -3.99 -14.39
CA ASP A 100 16.51 -3.99 -15.29
C ASP A 100 17.81 -3.78 -14.52
N ALA A 101 17.84 -2.92 -13.52
CA ALA A 101 19.00 -2.71 -12.68
C ALA A 101 19.35 -3.97 -11.86
N LEU A 102 18.34 -4.61 -11.28
CA LEU A 102 18.53 -5.89 -10.59
C LEU A 102 19.04 -6.99 -11.54
N LYS A 103 18.51 -7.05 -12.76
CA LYS A 103 18.98 -7.98 -13.80
C LYS A 103 20.45 -7.72 -14.15
N ARG A 104 20.85 -6.45 -14.42
CA ARG A 104 22.25 -6.09 -14.73
C ARG A 104 23.18 -6.41 -13.58
N ARG A 105 22.72 -6.26 -12.34
CA ARG A 105 23.47 -6.62 -11.13
C ARG A 105 23.64 -8.15 -10.95
N GLY A 106 22.86 -8.97 -11.64
CA GLY A 106 22.87 -10.43 -11.52
C GLY A 106 21.95 -10.98 -10.43
N GLY A 107 20.97 -10.22 -9.96
CA GLY A 107 19.97 -10.69 -9.00
C GLY A 107 19.57 -9.65 -7.94
N GLY A 108 18.71 -10.07 -7.03
CA GLY A 108 18.19 -9.30 -5.91
C GLY A 108 16.70 -9.52 -5.68
N ARG A 109 16.22 -9.04 -4.54
CA ARG A 109 14.81 -9.16 -4.14
C ARG A 109 14.08 -7.84 -4.35
N LEU A 110 12.92 -7.90 -5.01
CA LEU A 110 12.02 -6.76 -5.20
C LEU A 110 10.64 -7.11 -4.64
N VAL A 111 10.19 -6.40 -3.61
CA VAL A 111 8.84 -6.50 -3.03
C VAL A 111 8.02 -5.33 -3.55
N PHE A 112 7.01 -5.62 -4.34
CA PHE A 112 6.14 -4.63 -4.97
C PHE A 112 4.81 -4.48 -4.24
N CYS A 113 4.45 -3.25 -3.86
CA CYS A 113 3.14 -2.91 -3.31
C CYS A 113 2.11 -2.76 -4.44
N SER A 114 1.39 -3.83 -4.74
CA SER A 114 0.24 -3.84 -5.64
C SER A 114 -1.07 -3.54 -4.91
N SER A 115 -2.20 -3.61 -5.60
CA SER A 115 -3.50 -3.22 -5.07
C SER A 115 -4.53 -4.34 -5.19
N GLY A 116 -4.85 -5.00 -4.07
CA GLY A 116 -5.93 -5.99 -4.02
C GLY A 116 -7.32 -5.39 -4.25
N GLY A 117 -7.48 -4.08 -4.06
CA GLY A 117 -8.76 -3.40 -4.30
C GLY A 117 -9.02 -3.04 -5.78
N THR A 118 -8.04 -3.17 -6.68
CA THR A 118 -8.19 -2.69 -8.07
C THR A 118 -7.79 -3.68 -9.15
N VAL A 119 -6.79 -4.57 -8.90
CA VAL A 119 -6.26 -5.45 -9.94
C VAL A 119 -7.22 -6.58 -10.31
N TYR A 120 -8.07 -7.01 -9.40
CA TYR A 120 -9.04 -8.09 -9.64
C TYR A 120 -10.24 -7.64 -10.48
N GLY A 121 -10.63 -6.35 -10.42
CA GLY A 121 -11.84 -5.84 -11.05
C GLY A 121 -13.12 -6.36 -10.40
N PRO A 122 -14.19 -6.62 -11.18
CA PRO A 122 -15.42 -7.20 -10.68
C PRO A 122 -15.18 -8.62 -10.16
N LEU A 123 -15.45 -8.87 -8.88
CA LEU A 123 -15.18 -10.16 -8.25
C LEU A 123 -16.22 -11.21 -8.64
N ARG A 124 -15.76 -12.40 -9.03
CA ARG A 124 -16.60 -13.59 -9.26
C ARG A 124 -16.93 -14.29 -7.95
N THR A 125 -16.03 -14.21 -6.97
CA THR A 125 -16.16 -14.78 -5.64
C THR A 125 -15.62 -13.80 -4.60
N THR A 126 -16.13 -13.85 -3.39
CA THR A 126 -15.63 -13.08 -2.25
C THR A 126 -15.65 -13.97 -0.99
N PRO A 127 -14.55 -14.03 -0.21
CA PRO A 127 -13.25 -13.38 -0.41
C PRO A 127 -12.54 -13.84 -1.68
N VAL A 128 -11.72 -12.95 -2.30
CA VAL A 128 -11.00 -13.20 -3.55
C VAL A 128 -9.59 -13.71 -3.29
N ALA A 129 -9.25 -14.88 -3.86
CA ALA A 129 -7.91 -15.48 -3.77
C ALA A 129 -6.97 -14.95 -4.88
N GLU A 130 -5.67 -15.22 -4.72
CA GLU A 130 -4.62 -14.71 -5.60
C GLU A 130 -4.66 -15.28 -7.03
N ASP A 131 -5.29 -16.43 -7.23
CA ASP A 131 -5.48 -17.10 -8.52
C ASP A 131 -6.70 -16.59 -9.31
N HIS A 132 -7.52 -15.71 -8.70
CA HIS A 132 -8.62 -15.05 -9.41
C HIS A 132 -8.10 -14.27 -10.63
N PRO A 133 -8.79 -14.30 -11.77
CA PRO A 133 -8.44 -13.49 -12.93
C PRO A 133 -8.25 -12.01 -12.60
N LEU A 134 -7.31 -11.37 -13.27
CA LEU A 134 -7.06 -9.93 -13.15
C LEU A 134 -7.80 -9.21 -14.29
N GLU A 135 -8.88 -8.53 -13.95
CA GLU A 135 -9.77 -7.82 -14.90
C GLU A 135 -10.02 -6.37 -14.44
N PRO A 136 -8.94 -5.57 -14.25
CA PRO A 136 -9.06 -4.21 -13.71
C PRO A 136 -9.94 -3.31 -14.59
N ILE A 137 -10.76 -2.47 -13.97
CA ILE A 137 -11.71 -1.58 -14.64
C ILE A 137 -11.30 -0.10 -14.60
N ASN A 138 -10.08 0.20 -14.20
CA ASN A 138 -9.52 1.56 -14.19
C ASN A 138 -8.03 1.53 -14.57
N ALA A 139 -7.50 2.65 -15.05
CA ALA A 139 -6.12 2.76 -15.54
C ALA A 139 -5.08 2.39 -14.46
N TYR A 140 -5.27 2.84 -13.23
CA TYR A 140 -4.43 2.49 -12.10
C TYR A 140 -4.30 0.97 -11.89
N GLY A 141 -5.42 0.24 -11.90
CA GLY A 141 -5.44 -1.21 -11.79
C GLY A 141 -4.77 -1.91 -12.96
N VAL A 142 -4.97 -1.38 -14.20
CA VAL A 142 -4.31 -1.88 -15.42
C VAL A 142 -2.79 -1.74 -15.29
N SER A 143 -2.29 -0.58 -14.89
CA SER A 143 -0.86 -0.32 -14.72
C SER A 143 -0.25 -1.18 -13.60
N LYS A 144 -0.95 -1.36 -12.47
CA LYS A 144 -0.53 -2.26 -11.39
C LYS A 144 -0.44 -3.72 -11.87
N MET A 145 -1.46 -4.19 -12.59
CA MET A 145 -1.47 -5.53 -13.20
C MET A 145 -0.32 -5.70 -14.20
N ALA A 146 -0.06 -4.71 -15.05
CA ALA A 146 1.06 -4.73 -15.98
C ALA A 146 2.41 -4.86 -15.25
N ALA A 147 2.62 -4.10 -14.16
CA ALA A 147 3.80 -4.22 -13.33
C ALA A 147 3.96 -5.64 -12.75
N GLU A 148 2.89 -6.25 -12.23
CA GLU A 148 2.91 -7.64 -11.75
C GLU A 148 3.30 -8.62 -12.85
N LYS A 149 2.80 -8.45 -14.08
CA LYS A 149 3.15 -9.31 -15.23
C LYS A 149 4.62 -9.18 -15.63
N TYR A 150 5.18 -7.98 -15.60
CA TYR A 150 6.61 -7.78 -15.83
C TYR A 150 7.46 -8.37 -14.69
N MET A 151 7.05 -8.26 -13.46
CA MET A 151 7.74 -8.93 -12.34
C MET A 151 7.77 -10.45 -12.52
N GLN A 152 6.65 -11.05 -12.95
CA GLN A 152 6.59 -12.48 -13.29
C GLN A 152 7.52 -12.83 -14.44
N LEU A 153 7.55 -12.02 -15.50
CA LEU A 153 8.44 -12.20 -16.64
C LEU A 153 9.91 -12.19 -16.22
N TYR A 154 10.32 -11.18 -15.40
CA TYR A 154 11.71 -11.06 -14.94
C TYR A 154 12.10 -12.18 -13.98
N ARG A 155 11.19 -12.66 -13.15
CA ARG A 155 11.40 -13.85 -12.31
C ARG A 155 11.67 -15.08 -13.21
N THR A 156 10.85 -15.31 -14.21
CA THR A 156 10.94 -16.48 -15.11
C THR A 156 12.19 -16.43 -16.00
N LEU A 157 12.46 -15.28 -16.65
CA LEU A 157 13.54 -15.18 -17.63
C LEU A 157 14.92 -14.93 -17.00
N TYR A 158 14.97 -14.20 -15.88
CA TYR A 158 16.23 -13.69 -15.32
C TYR A 158 16.47 -14.08 -13.87
N GLY A 159 15.60 -14.90 -13.26
CA GLY A 159 15.76 -15.36 -11.89
C GLY A 159 15.67 -14.27 -10.82
N ILE A 160 15.07 -13.09 -11.14
CA ILE A 160 14.89 -12.03 -10.15
C ILE A 160 13.89 -12.49 -9.09
N ASP A 161 14.24 -12.34 -7.80
CA ASP A 161 13.34 -12.66 -6.69
C ASP A 161 12.27 -11.56 -6.56
N ALA A 162 11.32 -11.58 -7.48
CA ALA A 162 10.20 -10.64 -7.55
C ALA A 162 9.01 -11.16 -6.75
N ARG A 163 8.50 -10.34 -5.82
CA ARG A 163 7.40 -10.66 -4.90
C ARG A 163 6.35 -9.57 -4.93
N VAL A 164 5.08 -9.94 -4.88
CA VAL A 164 3.96 -9.01 -5.00
C VAL A 164 3.06 -9.07 -3.78
N ALA A 165 2.82 -7.90 -3.19
CA ALA A 165 1.86 -7.69 -2.12
C ALA A 165 0.61 -7.00 -2.68
N ARG A 166 -0.50 -7.73 -2.86
CA ARG A 166 -1.81 -7.14 -3.19
C ARG A 166 -2.47 -6.68 -1.91
N ILE A 167 -2.36 -5.38 -1.63
CA ILE A 167 -2.82 -4.77 -0.39
C ILE A 167 -4.28 -4.33 -0.56
N ALA A 168 -5.13 -4.60 0.44
CA ALA A 168 -6.52 -4.15 0.51
C ALA A 168 -6.59 -2.61 0.71
N ASN A 169 -7.48 -2.11 1.57
CA ASN A 169 -7.55 -0.68 1.88
C ASN A 169 -6.78 -0.39 3.17
N PRO A 170 -5.50 0.02 3.09
CA PRO A 170 -4.71 0.29 4.27
C PRO A 170 -5.16 1.59 4.94
N TYR A 171 -5.21 1.61 6.26
CA TYR A 171 -5.53 2.79 7.05
C TYR A 171 -4.67 2.88 8.31
N GLY A 172 -4.60 4.07 8.91
CA GLY A 172 -3.87 4.33 10.15
C GLY A 172 -3.27 5.71 10.20
N ALA A 173 -2.57 6.01 11.29
CA ALA A 173 -1.91 7.29 11.50
C ALA A 173 -0.92 7.63 10.39
N GLY A 174 -0.87 8.91 10.04
CA GLY A 174 0.00 9.42 9.00
C GLY A 174 -0.53 9.30 7.57
N GLN A 175 -1.75 8.81 7.36
CA GLN A 175 -2.43 8.94 6.08
C GLN A 175 -2.71 10.42 5.79
N ASN A 176 -2.34 10.90 4.60
CA ASN A 176 -2.50 12.32 4.26
C ASN A 176 -3.99 12.66 4.04
N PRO A 177 -4.60 13.53 4.88
CA PRO A 177 -6.02 13.87 4.79
C PRO A 177 -6.38 14.68 3.54
N HIS A 178 -5.38 15.32 2.91
CA HIS A 178 -5.57 16.15 1.72
C HIS A 178 -5.48 15.36 0.41
N LYS A 179 -5.03 14.09 0.46
CA LYS A 179 -5.08 13.22 -0.71
C LYS A 179 -6.44 12.52 -0.77
N PRO A 180 -7.12 12.48 -1.92
CA PRO A 180 -8.45 11.87 -2.08
C PRO A 180 -8.40 10.33 -2.04
N GLN A 181 -7.44 9.75 -1.33
CA GLN A 181 -7.24 8.30 -1.20
C GLN A 181 -7.37 7.88 0.26
N GLY A 182 -8.18 6.85 0.48
CA GLY A 182 -8.39 6.29 1.82
C GLY A 182 -9.63 6.88 2.50
N VAL A 183 -10.80 6.33 2.15
CA VAL A 183 -12.10 6.81 2.67
C VAL A 183 -12.16 6.80 4.20
N LEU A 184 -11.62 5.76 4.87
CA LEU A 184 -11.59 5.67 6.33
C LEU A 184 -10.79 6.83 6.94
N GLY A 185 -9.58 7.08 6.43
CA GLY A 185 -8.77 8.22 6.86
C GLY A 185 -9.50 9.55 6.69
N THR A 186 -10.17 9.74 5.56
CA THR A 186 -10.97 10.94 5.30
C THR A 186 -12.11 11.11 6.31
N ILE A 187 -12.84 10.02 6.64
CA ILE A 187 -13.93 10.03 7.62
C ILE A 187 -13.37 10.45 9.00
N VAL A 188 -12.29 9.83 9.47
CA VAL A 188 -11.68 10.15 10.76
C VAL A 188 -11.18 11.60 10.82
N HIS A 189 -10.46 12.07 9.79
CA HIS A 189 -9.96 13.45 9.76
C HIS A 189 -11.09 14.49 9.75
N ARG A 190 -12.17 14.24 9.00
CA ARG A 190 -13.35 15.13 8.95
C ARG A 190 -14.10 15.12 10.28
N ALA A 191 -14.27 13.95 10.91
CA ALA A 191 -14.87 13.85 12.24
C ALA A 191 -14.06 14.66 13.28
N LEU A 192 -12.73 14.51 13.31
CA LEU A 192 -11.83 15.28 14.18
C LEU A 192 -11.88 16.79 13.89
N ALA A 193 -12.10 17.18 12.64
CA ALA A 193 -12.21 18.60 12.22
C ALA A 193 -13.63 19.14 12.33
N ARG A 194 -14.62 18.35 12.74
CA ARG A 194 -16.07 18.69 12.76
C ARG A 194 -16.57 19.17 11.39
N GLN A 195 -16.09 18.54 10.33
CA GLN A 195 -16.47 18.85 8.95
C GLN A 195 -17.44 17.81 8.41
N ALA A 196 -18.28 18.22 7.43
CA ALA A 196 -19.20 17.33 6.77
C ALA A 196 -18.49 16.14 6.09
N ILE A 197 -18.97 14.93 6.35
CA ILE A 197 -18.48 13.67 5.78
C ILE A 197 -19.38 13.33 4.58
N GLN A 198 -18.77 13.25 3.40
CA GLN A 198 -19.47 12.89 2.17
C GLN A 198 -19.38 11.40 1.92
N ILE A 199 -20.52 10.73 1.74
CA ILE A 199 -20.63 9.32 1.39
C ILE A 199 -21.31 9.19 0.04
N TRP A 200 -20.64 8.57 -0.92
CA TRP A 200 -21.18 8.29 -2.24
C TRP A 200 -22.08 7.05 -2.17
N GLY A 201 -23.32 7.16 -2.65
CA GLY A 201 -24.33 6.12 -2.55
C GLY A 201 -24.94 6.00 -1.15
N ASP A 202 -25.45 4.83 -0.83
CA ASP A 202 -26.10 4.50 0.44
C ASP A 202 -25.15 4.08 1.57
N GLY A 203 -23.86 3.96 1.26
CA GLY A 203 -22.83 3.54 2.21
C GLY A 203 -22.80 2.04 2.52
N THR A 204 -23.50 1.21 1.73
CA THR A 204 -23.53 -0.26 1.87
C THR A 204 -22.38 -0.97 1.16
N GLN A 205 -21.57 -0.23 0.37
CA GLN A 205 -20.40 -0.79 -0.31
C GLN A 205 -19.42 -1.37 0.70
N VAL A 206 -19.07 -2.65 0.53
CA VAL A 206 -18.19 -3.39 1.42
C VAL A 206 -16.75 -3.36 0.91
N ARG A 207 -15.82 -3.02 1.78
CA ARG A 207 -14.37 -3.06 1.52
C ARG A 207 -13.65 -3.77 2.64
N ASP A 208 -12.52 -4.37 2.29
CA ASP A 208 -11.57 -4.91 3.24
C ASP A 208 -10.63 -3.78 3.71
N PHE A 209 -10.66 -3.47 5.00
CA PHE A 209 -9.80 -2.47 5.62
C PHE A 209 -8.79 -3.14 6.52
N VAL A 210 -7.50 -2.85 6.29
CA VAL A 210 -6.40 -3.43 7.04
C VAL A 210 -5.55 -2.34 7.68
N HIS A 211 -5.22 -2.51 8.97
CA HIS A 211 -4.40 -1.52 9.67
C HIS A 211 -2.97 -1.47 9.12
N ILE A 212 -2.40 -0.27 9.03
CA ILE A 212 -1.05 -0.07 8.46
C ILE A 212 0.02 -0.92 9.14
N ALA A 213 -0.05 -1.13 10.45
CA ALA A 213 0.91 -1.96 11.17
C ALA A 213 0.87 -3.43 10.73
N ASP A 214 -0.32 -3.96 10.43
CA ASP A 214 -0.48 -5.32 9.91
C ASP A 214 0.04 -5.44 8.48
N VAL A 215 -0.22 -4.43 7.64
CA VAL A 215 0.34 -4.38 6.27
C VAL A 215 1.86 -4.39 6.30
N VAL A 216 2.46 -3.55 7.15
CA VAL A 216 3.92 -3.47 7.30
C VAL A 216 4.50 -4.79 7.80
N ALA A 217 3.86 -5.43 8.79
CA ALA A 217 4.27 -6.76 9.24
C ALA A 217 4.24 -7.78 8.11
N GLY A 218 3.22 -7.73 7.25
CA GLY A 218 3.11 -8.59 6.07
C GLY A 218 4.20 -8.31 5.02
N LEU A 219 4.48 -7.04 4.73
CA LEU A 219 5.53 -6.65 3.79
C LEU A 219 6.92 -7.07 4.27
N VAL A 220 7.19 -6.95 5.57
CA VAL A 220 8.44 -7.41 6.18
C VAL A 220 8.53 -8.94 6.15
N ALA A 221 7.47 -9.65 6.52
CA ALA A 221 7.45 -11.11 6.44
C ALA A 221 7.66 -11.60 4.99
N LEU A 222 7.00 -10.96 4.01
CA LEU A 222 7.20 -11.26 2.59
C LEU A 222 8.64 -10.98 2.14
N ALA A 223 9.28 -9.91 2.63
CA ALA A 223 10.65 -9.57 2.33
C ALA A 223 11.66 -10.53 2.96
N ASP A 224 11.36 -11.10 4.12
CA ASP A 224 12.27 -11.97 4.87
C ASP A 224 12.14 -13.45 4.51
N ALA A 225 10.98 -13.90 4.04
CA ALA A 225 10.76 -15.31 3.68
C ALA A 225 11.86 -15.80 2.72
N GLU A 226 12.40 -16.99 2.95
CA GLU A 226 13.33 -17.59 2.01
C GLU A 226 12.62 -18.02 0.73
N THR A 227 13.31 -17.98 -0.41
CA THR A 227 12.67 -18.25 -1.71
C THR A 227 12.19 -19.69 -1.82
N CYS A 228 12.89 -20.63 -1.17
CA CYS A 228 12.50 -22.04 -1.10
C CYS A 228 11.22 -22.29 -0.27
N ASP A 229 10.89 -21.37 0.65
CA ASP A 229 9.69 -21.46 1.50
C ASP A 229 8.44 -20.86 0.84
N LEU A 230 8.58 -20.36 -0.39
CA LEU A 230 7.48 -19.78 -1.16
C LEU A 230 7.02 -20.74 -2.28
N PRO A 231 5.76 -20.60 -2.75
CA PRO A 231 5.27 -21.43 -3.86
C PRO A 231 6.22 -21.36 -5.07
N SER A 232 6.68 -22.51 -5.57
CA SER A 232 7.64 -22.58 -6.67
C SER A 232 6.99 -22.50 -8.05
N ASP A 233 5.74 -22.93 -8.15
CA ASP A 233 4.96 -23.08 -9.38
C ASP A 233 4.28 -21.80 -9.85
N THR A 234 4.22 -20.80 -9.00
CA THR A 234 3.57 -19.52 -9.27
C THR A 234 4.44 -18.34 -8.85
N MET A 235 4.11 -17.15 -9.34
CA MET A 235 4.68 -15.92 -8.82
C MET A 235 4.40 -15.80 -7.32
N ALA A 236 5.36 -15.30 -6.53
CA ALA A 236 5.19 -15.02 -5.12
C ALA A 236 4.25 -13.81 -4.91
N VAL A 237 2.96 -14.06 -5.12
CA VAL A 237 1.86 -13.08 -4.94
C VAL A 237 1.10 -13.42 -3.68
N PHE A 238 0.85 -12.40 -2.85
CA PHE A 238 0.14 -12.56 -1.59
C PHE A 238 -0.86 -11.42 -1.38
N ASN A 239 -2.05 -11.77 -0.94
CA ASN A 239 -3.06 -10.82 -0.48
C ASN A 239 -2.78 -10.38 0.97
N PHE A 240 -2.79 -9.08 1.20
CA PHE A 240 -2.69 -8.48 2.53
C PHE A 240 -3.93 -7.64 2.80
N GLY A 241 -4.87 -8.23 3.51
CA GLY A 241 -6.15 -7.65 3.94
C GLY A 241 -6.48 -8.06 5.36
N SER A 242 -7.63 -7.66 5.84
CA SER A 242 -8.18 -8.19 7.10
C SER A 242 -8.88 -9.55 6.91
N GLY A 243 -9.21 -9.91 5.67
CA GLY A 243 -10.08 -11.04 5.35
C GLY A 243 -11.54 -10.80 5.72
N MET A 244 -11.88 -9.60 6.19
CA MET A 244 -13.22 -9.20 6.62
C MET A 244 -13.69 -7.97 5.87
N GLY A 245 -14.92 -8.01 5.41
CA GLY A 245 -15.55 -6.86 4.77
C GLY A 245 -16.24 -5.96 5.76
N SER A 246 -16.13 -4.64 5.56
CA SER A 246 -16.91 -3.65 6.31
C SER A 246 -17.49 -2.60 5.37
N SER A 247 -18.73 -2.21 5.61
CA SER A 247 -19.41 -1.15 4.89
C SER A 247 -18.97 0.24 5.37
N LEU A 248 -19.18 1.26 4.55
CA LEU A 248 -18.93 2.63 4.98
C LEU A 248 -19.83 3.05 6.15
N ASN A 249 -21.06 2.52 6.22
CA ASN A 249 -21.95 2.75 7.35
C ASN A 249 -21.40 2.19 8.66
N GLU A 250 -20.79 0.99 8.64
CA GLU A 250 -20.12 0.40 9.81
C GLU A 250 -18.90 1.21 10.24
N ILE A 251 -18.11 1.73 9.28
CA ILE A 251 -16.99 2.62 9.62
C ILE A 251 -17.48 3.88 10.31
N VAL A 252 -18.52 4.52 9.77
CA VAL A 252 -19.12 5.70 10.40
C VAL A 252 -19.60 5.39 11.80
N ALA A 253 -20.27 4.25 12.02
CA ALA A 253 -20.72 3.81 13.34
C ALA A 253 -19.55 3.59 14.31
N HIS A 254 -18.45 2.99 13.85
CA HIS A 254 -17.24 2.83 14.68
C HIS A 254 -16.62 4.17 15.06
N VAL A 255 -16.50 5.12 14.12
CA VAL A 255 -15.99 6.47 14.41
C VAL A 255 -16.92 7.19 15.39
N ALA A 256 -18.24 7.11 15.20
CA ALA A 256 -19.22 7.69 16.13
C ALA A 256 -19.06 7.17 17.56
N SER A 257 -18.78 5.86 17.72
CA SER A 257 -18.56 5.23 19.02
C SER A 257 -17.29 5.72 19.74
N CYS A 258 -16.39 6.43 19.05
CA CYS A 258 -15.17 7.01 19.60
C CYS A 258 -15.34 8.49 20.02
N ASN A 259 -16.48 8.84 20.61
CA ASN A 259 -16.85 10.20 21.07
C ASN A 259 -17.11 11.23 19.96
N PHE A 260 -17.62 10.77 18.81
CA PHE A 260 -18.12 11.63 17.73
C PHE A 260 -19.60 11.36 17.42
N PRO A 261 -20.54 11.51 18.39
CA PRO A 261 -21.95 11.13 18.21
C PRO A 261 -22.68 11.99 17.16
N GLU A 262 -22.24 13.23 16.97
CA GLU A 262 -22.86 14.18 16.06
C GLU A 262 -21.92 14.46 14.87
N MET A 263 -22.01 13.62 13.83
CA MET A 263 -21.30 13.84 12.57
C MET A 263 -22.29 14.29 11.48
N ASP A 264 -21.95 15.38 10.75
CA ASP A 264 -22.69 15.80 9.56
C ASP A 264 -22.39 14.82 8.40
N ILE A 265 -23.29 13.84 8.18
CA ILE A 265 -23.16 12.85 7.11
C ILE A 265 -24.00 13.30 5.91
N ARG A 266 -23.33 13.61 4.78
CA ARG A 266 -23.98 14.01 3.52
C ARG A 266 -23.87 12.88 2.50
N ARG A 267 -25.00 12.36 2.05
CA ARG A 267 -25.07 11.33 1.03
C ARG A 267 -25.14 11.98 -0.36
N LEU A 268 -24.26 11.50 -1.25
CA LEU A 268 -24.17 11.92 -2.65
C LEU A 268 -24.64 10.79 -3.56
N ALA A 269 -24.96 11.10 -4.83
CA ALA A 269 -25.33 10.07 -5.80
C ALA A 269 -24.24 9.00 -5.94
N GLY A 270 -24.61 7.74 -5.97
CA GLY A 270 -23.68 6.62 -6.13
C GLY A 270 -22.95 6.68 -7.48
N ARG A 271 -21.75 6.14 -7.55
CA ARG A 271 -20.94 6.05 -8.77
C ARG A 271 -21.20 4.72 -9.47
N ALA A 272 -21.47 4.75 -10.79
CA ALA A 272 -21.86 3.57 -11.56
C ALA A 272 -20.78 2.45 -11.63
N PHE A 273 -19.51 2.79 -11.32
CA PHE A 273 -18.37 1.88 -11.35
C PHE A 273 -17.94 1.37 -9.97
N ASP A 274 -18.71 1.65 -8.91
CA ASP A 274 -18.39 1.17 -7.57
C ASP A 274 -18.70 -0.32 -7.44
N VAL A 275 -17.65 -1.12 -7.17
CA VAL A 275 -17.77 -2.55 -6.87
C VAL A 275 -18.55 -2.71 -5.55
N LYS A 276 -19.58 -3.56 -5.52
CA LYS A 276 -20.44 -3.77 -4.34
C LYS A 276 -19.65 -4.30 -3.13
N ALA A 277 -18.78 -5.27 -3.35
CA ALA A 277 -17.96 -5.87 -2.28
C ALA A 277 -16.56 -6.21 -2.82
N SER A 278 -15.53 -5.95 -2.00
CA SER A 278 -14.16 -6.37 -2.28
C SER A 278 -13.50 -6.76 -0.96
N VAL A 279 -13.28 -8.07 -0.77
CA VAL A 279 -12.63 -8.66 0.42
C VAL A 279 -11.60 -9.65 -0.07
N LEU A 280 -10.39 -9.62 0.50
CA LEU A 280 -9.29 -10.47 0.10
C LEU A 280 -9.28 -11.79 0.90
N ASP A 281 -9.01 -12.89 0.23
CA ASP A 281 -8.65 -14.14 0.88
C ASP A 281 -7.18 -14.07 1.28
N ILE A 282 -6.90 -14.20 2.56
CA ILE A 282 -5.56 -14.06 3.14
C ILE A 282 -4.93 -15.41 3.51
N ARG A 283 -5.59 -16.54 3.25
CA ARG A 283 -5.13 -17.88 3.65
C ARG A 283 -3.74 -18.21 3.12
N ARG A 284 -3.41 -17.70 1.93
CA ARG A 284 -2.07 -17.90 1.35
C ARG A 284 -0.98 -17.22 2.19
N ALA A 285 -1.17 -15.97 2.61
CA ALA A 285 -0.25 -15.28 3.50
C ALA A 285 -0.16 -15.93 4.88
N GLN A 286 -1.28 -16.43 5.40
CA GLN A 286 -1.31 -17.20 6.66
C GLN A 286 -0.46 -18.47 6.56
N HIS A 287 -0.63 -19.23 5.50
CA HIS A 287 0.04 -20.53 5.32
C HIS A 287 1.54 -20.38 5.06
N TRP A 288 1.93 -19.52 4.10
CA TRP A 288 3.31 -19.45 3.63
C TRP A 288 4.19 -18.45 4.40
N LEU A 289 3.59 -17.42 5.01
CA LEU A 289 4.33 -16.37 5.72
C LEU A 289 4.04 -16.40 7.24
N GLY A 290 3.15 -17.24 7.72
CA GLY A 290 2.69 -17.22 9.11
C GLY A 290 2.03 -15.89 9.49
N TRP A 291 1.65 -15.07 8.49
CA TRP A 291 1.12 -13.74 8.71
C TRP A 291 -0.42 -13.75 8.82
N HIS A 292 -0.92 -13.02 9.79
CA HIS A 292 -2.34 -12.69 9.92
C HIS A 292 -2.50 -11.28 10.51
N PRO A 293 -3.58 -10.56 10.17
CA PRO A 293 -3.87 -9.25 10.77
C PRO A 293 -4.19 -9.42 12.25
N LYS A 294 -3.65 -8.52 13.08
CA LYS A 294 -3.81 -8.56 14.55
C LYS A 294 -4.72 -7.45 15.07
N ILE A 295 -4.90 -6.39 14.28
CA ILE A 295 -5.63 -5.20 14.70
C ILE A 295 -7.02 -5.22 14.10
N SER A 296 -8.05 -5.37 14.94
CA SER A 296 -9.44 -5.28 14.48
C SER A 296 -9.77 -3.87 13.99
N LEU A 297 -10.74 -3.74 13.07
CA LEU A 297 -11.16 -2.44 12.52
C LEU A 297 -11.55 -1.45 13.63
N LYS A 298 -12.31 -1.90 14.63
CA LYS A 298 -12.73 -1.08 15.78
C LYS A 298 -11.52 -0.52 16.55
N ASN A 299 -10.57 -1.39 16.90
CA ASN A 299 -9.38 -1.01 17.66
C ASN A 299 -8.45 -0.11 16.84
N GLY A 300 -8.28 -0.41 15.55
CA GLY A 300 -7.44 0.38 14.65
C GLY A 300 -8.00 1.79 14.40
N ILE A 301 -9.32 1.95 14.31
CA ILE A 301 -9.97 3.27 14.24
C ILE A 301 -9.72 4.06 15.53
N ALA A 302 -9.93 3.44 16.69
CA ALA A 302 -9.69 4.09 17.98
C ALA A 302 -8.21 4.52 18.14
N GLN A 303 -7.27 3.64 17.76
CA GLN A 303 -5.84 3.95 17.75
C GLN A 303 -5.52 5.11 16.81
N MET A 304 -6.01 5.08 15.57
CA MET A 304 -5.79 6.15 14.59
C MET A 304 -6.29 7.50 15.09
N ILE A 305 -7.46 7.55 15.74
CA ILE A 305 -8.01 8.76 16.34
C ILE A 305 -7.10 9.28 17.45
N SER A 306 -6.66 8.41 18.37
CA SER A 306 -5.75 8.75 19.45
C SER A 306 -4.42 9.32 18.94
N ASP A 307 -3.79 8.66 17.97
CA ASP A 307 -2.52 9.09 17.39
C ASP A 307 -2.64 10.49 16.75
N LEU A 308 -3.73 10.73 16.00
CA LEU A 308 -3.98 12.03 15.36
C LEU A 308 -4.29 13.14 16.37
N GLN A 309 -4.89 12.85 17.51
CA GLN A 309 -5.10 13.80 18.59
C GLN A 309 -3.77 14.18 19.25
N ILE A 310 -2.90 13.20 19.50
CA ILE A 310 -1.56 13.44 20.07
C ILE A 310 -0.72 14.33 19.14
N ASP A 311 -0.71 14.05 17.84
CA ASP A 311 0.04 14.83 16.86
C ASP A 311 -0.44 16.30 16.81
N ARG A 312 -1.75 16.53 16.92
CA ARG A 312 -2.31 17.89 17.02
C ARG A 312 -1.84 18.61 18.28
N HIS A 313 -1.85 17.96 19.43
CA HIS A 313 -1.37 18.57 20.67
C HIS A 313 0.11 18.94 20.62
N ARG A 314 0.95 18.06 20.04
CA ARG A 314 2.39 18.35 19.86
C ARG A 314 2.62 19.54 18.93
N ALA A 315 1.86 19.66 17.85
CA ALA A 315 1.95 20.80 16.92
C ALA A 315 1.57 22.14 17.59
N PHE A 316 0.66 22.14 18.57
CA PHE A 316 0.28 23.33 19.35
C PHE A 316 1.23 23.64 20.50
N SER A 317 2.01 22.67 21.01
CA SER A 317 2.94 22.87 22.13
C SER A 317 4.34 23.29 21.70
N SER A 318 4.60 23.36 20.40
CA SER A 318 5.87 23.78 19.80
C SER A 318 5.90 25.27 19.35
N TRP A 319 4.90 26.06 19.79
CA TRP A 319 4.81 27.53 19.71
C TRP A 319 4.90 28.13 21.12
#